data_d0186e6cb66855bb1fad150c6a3a8d99
#
_entry.id   d0186e6cb66855bb1fad150c6a3a8d99
#
_cell.length_a   1.000
_cell.length_b   1.000
_cell.length_c   1.000
_cell.angle_alpha   90.00
_cell.angle_beta   90.00
_cell.angle_gamma   90.00
#
_symmetry.space_group_name_H-M   'P 1'
#
loop_
_entity.id
_entity.type
_entity.pdbx_description
1 polymer ?
#
loop_
_entity_poly.entity_id
_entity_poly.type
_entity_poly.pdbx_seq_one_letter_code
_entity_poly.pdbx_strand_id
1 'polypeptide(L)'
;MFDIGANIGEYSEMIKEKSKGLDIDLYLFEPTKSCFETISQKFKNENNITLNNFGASNEDGEATIFYDKEQSGLASLHQRNLDAYNLELNQSENIRLRRLDKYIEENKIKHIDFIKIDIEGHELKAFEGFGKYLDASFVDYIQFEYGGANLDSHTSLMELYNFLEYRGFKVAKMMPNGLEIRKYSPFMDNFAYSNYVALSNKVLKK
;
A
#
# COMPACT_ATOMS: atom_id res chain seq x y z
N MET A 1 3.23 -7.75 9.64
CA MET A 1 2.71 -6.52 9.00
C MET A 1 3.39 -6.29 7.66
N PHE A 2 2.66 -5.78 6.65
CA PHE A 2 3.21 -5.37 5.35
C PHE A 2 3.14 -3.84 5.22
N ASP A 3 4.24 -3.21 4.76
CA ASP A 3 4.34 -1.80 4.36
C ASP A 3 4.68 -1.76 2.87
N ILE A 4 3.67 -1.51 2.03
CA ILE A 4 3.77 -1.55 0.57
C ILE A 4 3.85 -0.12 0.07
N GLY A 5 4.95 0.23 -0.59
CA GLY A 5 5.37 1.61 -0.84
C GLY A 5 6.04 2.20 0.40
N ALA A 6 7.08 1.50 0.89
CA ALA A 6 7.74 1.92 2.13
C ALA A 6 8.53 3.22 2.00
N ASN A 7 8.84 3.66 0.78
CA ASN A 7 9.65 4.85 0.49
C ASN A 7 10.94 4.85 1.34
N ILE A 8 11.26 5.94 2.04
CA ILE A 8 12.42 6.02 2.94
C ILE A 8 12.19 5.43 4.34
N GLY A 9 11.07 4.71 4.54
CA GLY A 9 10.78 3.93 5.73
C GLY A 9 10.29 4.72 6.95
N GLU A 10 9.75 5.93 6.76
CA GLU A 10 9.25 6.75 7.88
C GLU A 10 8.06 6.10 8.60
N TYR A 11 7.11 5.54 7.84
CA TYR A 11 5.96 4.86 8.41
C TYR A 11 6.38 3.62 9.21
N SER A 12 7.24 2.78 8.64
CA SER A 12 7.78 1.59 9.31
C SER A 12 8.59 1.94 10.57
N GLU A 13 9.36 3.04 10.56
CA GLU A 13 10.09 3.54 11.73
C GLU A 13 9.13 3.96 12.84
N MET A 14 8.07 4.70 12.50
CA MET A 14 7.01 5.08 13.44
C MET A 14 6.32 3.85 14.05
N ILE A 15 5.97 2.85 13.23
CA ILE A 15 5.36 1.60 13.72
C ILE A 15 6.31 0.89 14.69
N LYS A 16 7.58 0.75 14.35
CA LYS A 16 8.59 0.15 15.22
C LYS A 16 8.68 0.87 16.57
N GLU A 17 8.66 2.19 16.57
CA GLU A 17 8.68 2.97 17.81
C GLU A 17 7.42 2.77 18.66
N LYS A 18 6.24 2.76 18.03
CA LYS A 18 4.96 2.61 18.72
C LYS A 18 4.70 1.18 19.20
N SER A 19 5.32 0.20 18.58
CA SER A 19 5.18 -1.23 18.93
C SER A 19 6.30 -1.76 19.83
N LYS A 20 7.08 -0.89 20.48
CA LYS A 20 8.12 -1.31 21.43
C LYS A 20 7.55 -2.26 22.50
N GLY A 21 8.16 -3.46 22.59
CA GLY A 21 7.72 -4.51 23.52
C GLY A 21 6.69 -5.49 22.94
N LEU A 22 6.27 -5.30 21.69
CA LEU A 22 5.49 -6.27 20.94
C LEU A 22 6.41 -7.07 20.01
N ASP A 23 6.10 -8.35 19.83
CA ASP A 23 6.77 -9.20 18.85
C ASP A 23 6.06 -9.02 17.50
N ILE A 24 6.68 -8.25 16.59
CA ILE A 24 6.12 -7.95 15.28
C ILE A 24 7.16 -8.18 14.19
N ASP A 25 6.75 -8.85 13.11
CA ASP A 25 7.51 -8.94 11.87
C ASP A 25 7.02 -7.88 10.88
N LEU A 26 7.94 -7.08 10.34
CA LEU A 26 7.69 -6.08 9.31
C LEU A 26 8.26 -6.54 7.97
N TYR A 27 7.44 -6.48 6.93
CA TYR A 27 7.84 -6.74 5.55
C TYR A 27 7.65 -5.45 4.77
N LEU A 28 8.75 -4.84 4.34
CA LEU A 28 8.77 -3.60 3.58
C LEU A 28 8.97 -3.91 2.10
N PHE A 29 8.15 -3.26 1.26
CA PHE A 29 8.22 -3.39 -0.19
C PHE A 29 8.45 -2.02 -0.79
N GLU A 30 9.61 -1.84 -1.42
CA GLU A 30 10.01 -0.59 -2.04
C GLU A 30 10.76 -0.87 -3.34
N PRO A 31 10.19 -0.50 -4.51
CA PRO A 31 10.77 -0.82 -5.79
C PRO A 31 11.92 0.09 -6.21
N THR A 32 11.91 1.38 -5.82
CA THR A 32 12.90 2.36 -6.28
C THR A 32 14.23 2.17 -5.62
N LYS A 33 15.31 2.32 -6.41
CA LYS A 33 16.66 2.01 -5.95
C LYS A 33 17.10 2.89 -4.79
N SER A 34 16.91 4.21 -4.91
CA SER A 34 17.43 5.14 -3.90
C SER A 34 16.68 5.04 -2.57
N CYS A 35 15.35 4.83 -2.59
CA CYS A 35 14.58 4.56 -1.38
C CYS A 35 14.98 3.22 -0.75
N PHE A 36 15.13 2.17 -1.58
CA PHE A 36 15.53 0.85 -1.09
C PHE A 36 16.93 0.86 -0.44
N GLU A 37 17.89 1.58 -1.01
CA GLU A 37 19.21 1.78 -0.40
C GLU A 37 19.08 2.48 0.97
N THR A 38 18.22 3.48 1.07
CA THR A 38 17.96 4.21 2.32
C THR A 38 17.37 3.31 3.39
N ILE A 39 16.32 2.56 3.09
CA ILE A 39 15.72 1.64 4.09
C ILE A 39 16.67 0.49 4.44
N SER A 40 17.51 0.05 3.50
CA SER A 40 18.52 -0.97 3.75
C SER A 40 19.57 -0.52 4.77
N GLN A 41 19.98 0.75 4.72
CA GLN A 41 20.88 1.32 5.73
C GLN A 41 20.16 1.57 7.06
N LYS A 42 18.92 2.11 7.00
CA LYS A 42 18.13 2.45 8.18
C LYS A 42 17.85 1.22 9.04
N PHE A 43 17.49 0.10 8.43
CA PHE A 43 17.04 -1.12 9.11
C PHE A 43 18.07 -2.27 9.12
N LYS A 44 19.33 -2.01 8.78
CA LYS A 44 20.37 -3.04 8.64
C LYS A 44 20.62 -3.93 9.88
N ASN A 45 20.24 -3.47 11.06
CA ASN A 45 20.45 -4.18 12.33
C ASN A 45 19.14 -4.73 12.91
N GLU A 46 18.04 -4.69 12.16
CA GLU A 46 16.71 -5.11 12.61
C GLU A 46 16.40 -6.51 12.09
N ASN A 47 16.46 -7.50 12.95
CA ASN A 47 16.25 -8.92 12.58
C ASN A 47 14.79 -9.25 12.25
N ASN A 48 13.85 -8.45 12.69
CA ASN A 48 12.41 -8.61 12.49
C ASN A 48 11.87 -7.74 11.33
N ILE A 49 12.76 -7.17 10.52
CA ILE A 49 12.40 -6.38 9.32
C ILE A 49 12.94 -7.07 8.07
N THR A 50 12.04 -7.45 7.17
CA THR A 50 12.38 -8.02 5.87
C THR A 50 12.19 -6.97 4.78
N LEU A 51 13.25 -6.69 4.02
CA LEU A 51 13.26 -5.70 2.95
C LEU A 51 13.13 -6.37 1.59
N ASN A 52 12.25 -5.84 0.74
CA ASN A 52 11.92 -6.37 -0.57
C ASN A 52 12.02 -5.29 -1.64
N ASN A 53 12.96 -5.43 -2.58
CA ASN A 53 13.15 -4.48 -3.67
C ASN A 53 12.31 -4.87 -4.90
N PHE A 54 11.00 -4.70 -4.80
CA PHE A 54 10.04 -4.83 -5.89
C PHE A 54 8.72 -4.11 -5.55
N GLY A 55 7.99 -3.72 -6.58
CA GLY A 55 6.62 -3.21 -6.47
C GLY A 55 5.58 -4.33 -6.47
N ALA A 56 4.53 -4.16 -5.68
CA ALA A 56 3.40 -5.09 -5.67
C ALA A 56 2.47 -4.82 -6.86
N SER A 57 2.11 -5.87 -7.60
CA SER A 57 1.21 -5.79 -8.75
C SER A 57 0.42 -7.08 -8.93
N ASN A 58 -0.52 -7.09 -9.88
CA ASN A 58 -1.32 -8.27 -10.26
C ASN A 58 -0.57 -9.25 -11.18
N GLU A 59 0.63 -8.89 -11.64
CA GLU A 59 1.50 -9.73 -12.47
C GLU A 59 2.96 -9.58 -12.08
N ASP A 60 3.77 -10.60 -12.38
CA ASP A 60 5.22 -10.53 -12.26
C ASP A 60 5.80 -9.93 -13.55
N GLY A 61 6.80 -9.06 -13.43
CA GLY A 61 7.42 -8.44 -14.60
C GLY A 61 8.31 -7.26 -14.24
N GLU A 62 8.46 -6.38 -15.19
CA GLU A 62 9.16 -5.11 -15.07
C GLU A 62 8.24 -3.98 -15.54
N ALA A 63 8.39 -2.81 -14.94
CA ALA A 63 7.68 -1.60 -15.33
C ALA A 63 8.56 -0.37 -15.13
N THR A 64 8.19 0.72 -15.79
CA THR A 64 8.81 2.02 -15.55
C THR A 64 8.02 2.77 -14.48
N ILE A 65 8.69 3.24 -13.44
CA ILE A 65 8.12 4.14 -12.43
C ILE A 65 8.61 5.57 -12.71
N PHE A 66 7.73 6.56 -12.54
CA PHE A 66 7.98 7.97 -12.81
C PHE A 66 7.99 8.76 -11.51
N TYR A 67 8.89 9.75 -11.39
CA TYR A 67 9.01 10.60 -10.21
C TYR A 67 9.59 11.99 -10.56
N ASP A 68 9.41 12.98 -9.68
CA ASP A 68 9.91 14.35 -9.87
C ASP A 68 11.37 14.49 -9.39
N LYS A 69 11.75 13.75 -8.35
CA LYS A 69 13.08 13.75 -7.73
C LYS A 69 13.33 12.43 -7.00
N GLU A 70 14.58 12.18 -6.70
CA GLU A 70 14.97 11.05 -5.86
C GLU A 70 14.21 11.03 -4.52
N GLN A 71 13.78 9.85 -4.11
CA GLN A 71 13.03 9.62 -2.86
C GLN A 71 11.68 10.36 -2.81
N SER A 72 11.10 10.62 -3.98
CA SER A 72 9.79 11.26 -4.07
C SER A 72 8.69 10.42 -3.42
N GLY A 73 7.80 11.07 -2.67
CA GLY A 73 6.55 10.46 -2.22
C GLY A 73 5.48 10.38 -3.31
N LEU A 74 5.75 10.95 -4.52
CA LEU A 74 4.82 10.96 -5.64
C LEU A 74 5.19 9.96 -6.74
N ALA A 75 6.15 9.06 -6.46
CA ALA A 75 6.61 8.07 -7.42
C ALA A 75 5.47 7.11 -7.80
N SER A 76 5.13 7.04 -9.09
CA SER A 76 3.96 6.31 -9.58
C SER A 76 4.29 5.50 -10.84
N LEU A 77 3.62 4.35 -11.00
CA LEU A 77 3.60 3.59 -12.26
C LEU A 77 2.73 4.26 -13.34
N HIS A 78 1.97 5.26 -12.95
CA HIS A 78 1.11 6.04 -13.84
C HIS A 78 1.77 7.38 -14.16
N GLN A 79 1.69 7.78 -15.42
CA GLN A 79 2.13 9.13 -15.81
C GLN A 79 1.07 10.14 -15.35
N ARG A 80 1.35 10.81 -14.23
CA ARG A 80 0.41 11.70 -13.56
C ARG A 80 0.42 13.10 -14.20
N ASN A 81 -0.75 13.71 -14.28
CA ASN A 81 -0.87 15.14 -14.59
C ASN A 81 -0.85 15.95 -13.29
N LEU A 82 0.28 16.57 -13.00
CA LEU A 82 0.49 17.38 -11.80
C LEU A 82 0.66 18.90 -12.12
N ASP A 83 0.22 19.35 -13.30
CA ASP A 83 0.35 20.74 -13.76
C ASP A 83 -0.28 21.74 -12.76
N ALA A 84 -1.41 21.38 -12.15
CA ALA A 84 -2.08 22.20 -11.13
C ALA A 84 -1.21 22.48 -9.89
N TYR A 85 -0.18 21.66 -9.67
CA TYR A 85 0.78 21.80 -8.56
C TYR A 85 2.13 22.34 -9.01
N ASN A 86 2.28 22.69 -10.31
CA ASN A 86 3.56 23.06 -10.94
C ASN A 86 4.64 21.98 -10.74
N LEU A 87 4.26 20.72 -10.80
CA LEU A 87 5.14 19.55 -10.66
C LEU A 87 5.07 18.71 -11.95
N GLU A 88 6.19 18.08 -12.28
CA GLU A 88 6.31 17.17 -13.41
C GLU A 88 7.11 15.94 -12.98
N LEU A 89 6.61 14.73 -13.28
CA LEU A 89 7.34 13.49 -13.07
C LEU A 89 8.27 13.25 -14.27
N ASN A 90 9.40 13.95 -14.30
CA ASN A 90 10.33 13.99 -15.43
C ASN A 90 11.51 13.02 -15.30
N GLN A 91 11.59 12.28 -14.20
CA GLN A 91 12.56 11.21 -13.97
C GLN A 91 11.88 9.85 -13.99
N SER A 92 12.62 8.82 -14.30
CA SER A 92 12.08 7.45 -14.29
C SER A 92 13.19 6.41 -14.08
N GLU A 93 12.78 5.25 -13.58
CA GLU A 93 13.62 4.05 -13.53
C GLU A 93 12.80 2.79 -13.81
N ASN A 94 13.46 1.72 -14.24
CA ASN A 94 12.84 0.42 -14.37
C ASN A 94 12.85 -0.31 -13.04
N ILE A 95 11.69 -0.80 -12.63
CA ILE A 95 11.49 -1.54 -11.40
C ILE A 95 10.96 -2.94 -11.69
N ARG A 96 11.22 -3.84 -10.75
CA ARG A 96 10.64 -5.18 -10.76
C ARG A 96 9.26 -5.15 -10.12
N LEU A 97 8.29 -5.86 -10.71
CA LEU A 97 6.96 -6.09 -10.15
C LEU A 97 6.80 -7.56 -9.75
N ARG A 98 6.05 -7.80 -8.68
CA ARG A 98 5.71 -9.15 -8.24
C ARG A 98 4.30 -9.24 -7.66
N ARG A 99 3.71 -10.41 -7.86
CA ARG A 99 2.47 -10.82 -7.19
C ARG A 99 2.77 -11.18 -5.74
N LEU A 100 1.90 -10.72 -4.84
CA LEU A 100 2.06 -10.98 -3.40
C LEU A 100 1.53 -12.36 -2.97
N ASP A 101 0.61 -12.98 -3.72
CA ASP A 101 0.17 -14.34 -3.43
C ASP A 101 1.34 -15.35 -3.48
N LYS A 102 2.21 -15.25 -4.50
CA LYS A 102 3.43 -16.06 -4.61
C LYS A 102 4.41 -15.77 -3.48
N TYR A 103 4.61 -14.48 -3.17
CA TYR A 103 5.49 -14.07 -2.08
C TYR A 103 5.03 -14.64 -0.72
N ILE A 104 3.73 -14.61 -0.44
CA ILE A 104 3.12 -15.17 0.77
C ILE A 104 3.37 -16.69 0.85
N GLU A 105 3.21 -17.42 -0.26
CA GLU A 105 3.47 -18.86 -0.33
C GLU A 105 4.94 -19.22 -0.13
N GLU A 106 5.85 -18.53 -0.81
CA GLU A 106 7.31 -18.71 -0.71
C GLU A 106 7.81 -18.50 0.72
N ASN A 107 7.29 -17.46 1.40
CA ASN A 107 7.68 -17.10 2.77
C ASN A 107 6.82 -17.78 3.86
N LYS A 108 5.87 -18.64 3.46
CA LYS A 108 4.99 -19.42 4.36
C LYS A 108 4.24 -18.55 5.37
N ILE A 109 3.85 -17.32 4.97
CA ILE A 109 3.10 -16.40 5.81
C ILE A 109 1.71 -16.98 6.05
N LYS A 110 1.28 -17.03 7.30
CA LYS A 110 0.03 -17.68 7.71
C LYS A 110 -1.10 -16.71 7.99
N HIS A 111 -0.78 -15.46 8.26
CA HIS A 111 -1.72 -14.40 8.59
C HIS A 111 -1.03 -13.04 8.47
N ILE A 112 -1.80 -11.99 8.17
CA ILE A 112 -1.31 -10.63 8.15
C ILE A 112 -2.23 -9.77 9.03
N ASP A 113 -1.71 -9.26 10.14
CA ASP A 113 -2.49 -8.39 11.03
C ASP A 113 -2.78 -7.03 10.40
N PHE A 114 -1.81 -6.48 9.67
CA PHE A 114 -1.95 -5.14 9.10
C PHE A 114 -1.18 -4.99 7.78
N ILE A 115 -1.85 -4.42 6.78
CA ILE A 115 -1.26 -3.96 5.53
C ILE A 115 -1.41 -2.44 5.46
N LYS A 116 -0.32 -1.70 5.27
CA LYS A 116 -0.34 -0.34 4.73
C LYS A 116 0.00 -0.44 3.26
N ILE A 117 -0.78 0.19 2.41
CA ILE A 117 -0.51 0.30 0.98
C ILE A 117 -0.70 1.74 0.52
N ASP A 118 0.34 2.28 -0.10
CA ASP A 118 0.42 3.66 -0.56
C ASP A 118 1.43 3.68 -1.72
N ILE A 119 0.90 3.49 -2.92
CA ILE A 119 1.66 3.26 -4.14
C ILE A 119 1.13 4.08 -5.31
N GLU A 120 0.59 5.24 -4.96
CA GLU A 120 0.26 6.32 -5.88
C GLU A 120 -0.58 5.88 -7.09
N GLY A 121 -1.73 5.23 -6.79
CA GLY A 121 -2.75 4.84 -7.76
C GLY A 121 -2.69 3.38 -8.24
N HIS A 122 -1.73 2.58 -7.79
CA HIS A 122 -1.60 1.17 -8.21
C HIS A 122 -2.21 0.17 -7.20
N GLU A 123 -2.97 0.67 -6.22
CA GLU A 123 -3.52 -0.11 -5.09
C GLU A 123 -4.41 -1.26 -5.55
N LEU A 124 -5.31 -1.03 -6.51
CA LEU A 124 -6.23 -2.07 -7.00
C LEU A 124 -5.46 -3.22 -7.65
N LYS A 125 -4.41 -2.92 -8.43
CA LYS A 125 -3.57 -3.94 -9.05
C LYS A 125 -2.78 -4.74 -8.02
N ALA A 126 -2.28 -4.07 -6.99
CA ALA A 126 -1.62 -4.76 -5.88
C ALA A 126 -2.61 -5.65 -5.10
N PHE A 127 -3.85 -5.19 -4.86
CA PHE A 127 -4.91 -6.01 -4.26
C PHE A 127 -5.21 -7.26 -5.08
N GLU A 128 -5.33 -7.13 -6.41
CA GLU A 128 -5.48 -8.27 -7.32
C GLU A 128 -4.31 -9.27 -7.18
N GLY A 129 -3.08 -8.75 -6.99
CA GLY A 129 -1.86 -9.54 -6.82
C GLY A 129 -1.78 -10.37 -5.55
N PHE A 130 -2.54 -10.05 -4.52
CA PHE A 130 -2.68 -10.91 -3.34
C PHE A 130 -3.49 -12.20 -3.62
N GLY A 131 -4.25 -12.24 -4.72
CA GLY A 131 -5.07 -13.38 -5.09
C GLY A 131 -6.04 -13.81 -3.97
N LYS A 132 -5.99 -15.08 -3.60
CA LYS A 132 -6.84 -15.67 -2.54
C LYS A 132 -6.50 -15.18 -1.13
N TYR A 133 -5.31 -14.57 -0.93
CA TYR A 133 -4.85 -14.12 0.38
C TYR A 133 -5.35 -12.73 0.78
N LEU A 134 -5.91 -11.93 -0.17
CA LEU A 134 -6.63 -10.73 0.23
C LEU A 134 -8.07 -11.09 0.60
N ASP A 135 -8.23 -11.67 1.75
CA ASP A 135 -9.50 -12.14 2.32
C ASP A 135 -9.55 -11.82 3.81
N ALA A 136 -10.74 -11.47 4.32
CA ALA A 136 -10.93 -11.08 5.71
C ALA A 136 -10.70 -12.20 6.74
N SER A 137 -10.50 -13.44 6.31
CA SER A 137 -10.03 -14.53 7.16
C SER A 137 -8.51 -14.58 7.30
N PHE A 138 -7.77 -13.99 6.34
CA PHE A 138 -6.31 -14.00 6.29
C PHE A 138 -5.67 -12.66 6.68
N VAL A 139 -6.36 -11.53 6.43
CA VAL A 139 -5.87 -10.17 6.75
C VAL A 139 -6.84 -9.51 7.73
N ASP A 140 -6.32 -8.90 8.80
CA ASP A 140 -7.16 -8.21 9.79
C ASP A 140 -7.47 -6.75 9.37
N TYR A 141 -6.46 -5.97 8.95
CA TYR A 141 -6.60 -4.56 8.58
C TYR A 141 -5.83 -4.24 7.30
N ILE A 142 -6.41 -3.39 6.45
CA ILE A 142 -5.75 -2.84 5.26
C ILE A 142 -5.97 -1.33 5.25
N GLN A 143 -4.90 -0.56 5.45
CA GLN A 143 -4.92 0.88 5.23
C GLN A 143 -4.50 1.18 3.80
N PHE A 144 -5.27 2.00 3.09
CA PHE A 144 -4.99 2.42 1.74
C PHE A 144 -5.36 3.89 1.51
N GLU A 145 -4.69 4.50 0.55
CA GLU A 145 -4.97 5.85 0.11
C GLU A 145 -5.94 5.88 -1.07
N TYR A 146 -6.76 6.91 -1.12
CA TYR A 146 -7.54 7.29 -2.29
C TYR A 146 -7.44 8.79 -2.52
N GLY A 147 -7.14 9.20 -3.75
CA GLY A 147 -6.95 10.63 -4.08
C GLY A 147 -6.68 10.88 -5.56
N GLY A 148 -5.95 11.95 -5.84
CA GLY A 148 -5.63 12.38 -7.19
C GLY A 148 -4.88 11.34 -8.04
N ALA A 149 -4.06 10.49 -7.43
CA ALA A 149 -3.38 9.40 -8.13
C ALA A 149 -4.37 8.38 -8.74
N ASN A 150 -5.53 8.20 -8.11
CA ASN A 150 -6.58 7.33 -8.62
C ASN A 150 -7.29 7.89 -9.86
N LEU A 151 -7.31 9.22 -10.04
CA LEU A 151 -7.79 9.84 -11.28
C LEU A 151 -6.88 9.47 -12.46
N ASP A 152 -5.56 9.56 -12.27
CA ASP A 152 -4.58 9.25 -13.32
C ASP A 152 -4.51 7.75 -13.63
N SER A 153 -4.71 6.88 -12.63
CA SER A 153 -4.77 5.42 -12.79
C SER A 153 -6.13 4.90 -13.27
N HIS A 154 -7.14 5.78 -13.41
CA HIS A 154 -8.52 5.43 -13.74
C HIS A 154 -9.15 4.40 -12.77
N THR A 155 -8.79 4.48 -11.49
CA THR A 155 -9.31 3.61 -10.44
C THR A 155 -10.28 4.38 -9.55
N SER A 156 -11.55 3.99 -9.53
CA SER A 156 -12.57 4.59 -8.68
C SER A 156 -12.50 4.07 -7.24
N LEU A 157 -12.97 4.87 -6.30
CA LEU A 157 -13.18 4.40 -4.93
C LEU A 157 -14.22 3.27 -4.89
N MET A 158 -15.20 3.31 -5.80
CA MET A 158 -16.19 2.24 -5.96
C MET A 158 -15.55 0.88 -6.22
N GLU A 159 -14.56 0.83 -7.12
CA GLU A 159 -13.85 -0.42 -7.43
C GLU A 159 -13.09 -0.95 -6.21
N LEU A 160 -12.40 -0.09 -5.47
CA LEU A 160 -11.71 -0.48 -4.23
C LEU A 160 -12.71 -0.99 -3.18
N TYR A 161 -13.84 -0.30 -2.98
CA TYR A 161 -14.90 -0.76 -2.06
C TYR A 161 -15.45 -2.13 -2.46
N ASN A 162 -15.89 -2.27 -3.72
CA ASN A 162 -16.45 -3.53 -4.23
C ASN A 162 -15.45 -4.68 -4.11
N PHE A 163 -14.18 -4.43 -4.42
CA PHE A 163 -13.12 -5.43 -4.34
C PHE A 163 -12.92 -5.94 -2.91
N LEU A 164 -12.88 -5.02 -1.94
CA LEU A 164 -12.64 -5.33 -0.53
C LEU A 164 -13.89 -5.91 0.14
N GLU A 165 -15.08 -5.34 -0.10
CA GLU A 165 -16.34 -5.83 0.50
C GLU A 165 -16.70 -7.24 -0.01
N TYR A 166 -16.45 -7.56 -1.29
CA TYR A 166 -16.62 -8.91 -1.83
C TYR A 166 -15.75 -9.96 -1.11
N ARG A 167 -14.61 -9.52 -0.56
CA ARG A 167 -13.65 -10.34 0.21
C ARG A 167 -13.88 -10.33 1.72
N GLY A 168 -15.03 -9.85 2.15
CA GLY A 168 -15.50 -9.92 3.54
C GLY A 168 -15.04 -8.78 4.44
N PHE A 169 -14.41 -7.75 3.89
CA PHE A 169 -14.02 -6.56 4.66
C PHE A 169 -15.19 -5.57 4.81
N LYS A 170 -15.09 -4.71 5.82
CA LYS A 170 -15.87 -3.46 5.93
C LYS A 170 -14.91 -2.29 5.75
N VAL A 171 -15.29 -1.35 4.90
CA VAL A 171 -14.44 -0.18 4.62
C VAL A 171 -14.87 1.00 5.49
N ALA A 172 -13.90 1.61 6.15
CA ALA A 172 -14.06 2.80 6.96
C ALA A 172 -13.16 3.93 6.42
N LYS A 173 -13.63 5.16 6.50
CA LYS A 173 -12.81 6.34 6.26
C LYS A 173 -12.06 6.72 7.54
N MET A 174 -10.78 7.06 7.43
CA MET A 174 -10.03 7.64 8.55
C MET A 174 -10.48 9.08 8.79
N MET A 175 -10.87 9.37 10.01
CA MET A 175 -11.32 10.68 10.48
C MET A 175 -10.43 11.12 11.64
N PRO A 176 -10.33 12.42 11.97
CA PRO A 176 -9.49 12.90 13.08
C PRO A 176 -9.76 12.21 14.42
N ASN A 177 -11.00 11.75 14.65
CA ASN A 177 -11.44 11.13 15.90
C ASN A 177 -11.62 9.60 15.81
N GLY A 178 -11.10 8.95 14.77
CA GLY A 178 -11.17 7.49 14.60
C GLY A 178 -11.64 7.04 13.23
N LEU A 179 -12.17 5.82 13.15
CA LEU A 179 -12.64 5.23 11.91
C LEU A 179 -14.16 5.38 11.79
N GLU A 180 -14.62 5.83 10.62
CA GLU A 180 -16.05 5.91 10.31
C GLU A 180 -16.39 4.90 9.23
N ILE A 181 -17.11 3.83 9.58
CA ILE A 181 -17.60 2.84 8.62
C ILE A 181 -18.69 3.51 7.77
N ARG A 182 -18.45 3.58 6.47
CA ARG A 182 -19.37 4.14 5.49
C ARG A 182 -19.72 3.12 4.42
N LYS A 183 -20.99 3.07 4.04
CA LYS A 183 -21.35 2.45 2.78
C LYS A 183 -20.89 3.34 1.64
N TYR A 184 -20.42 2.73 0.56
CA TYR A 184 -20.07 3.49 -0.63
C TYR A 184 -21.25 4.33 -1.15
N SER A 185 -20.94 5.51 -1.62
CA SER A 185 -21.85 6.41 -2.33
C SER A 185 -21.09 7.10 -3.47
N PRO A 186 -21.69 7.29 -4.67
CA PRO A 186 -21.02 7.92 -5.81
C PRO A 186 -20.40 9.30 -5.53
N PHE A 187 -20.94 10.06 -4.56
CA PHE A 187 -20.36 11.33 -4.14
C PHE A 187 -18.99 11.20 -3.45
N MET A 188 -18.61 9.98 -3.07
CA MET A 188 -17.30 9.71 -2.46
C MET A 188 -16.20 9.60 -3.53
N ASP A 189 -16.56 9.35 -4.80
CA ASP A 189 -15.63 9.34 -5.95
C ASP A 189 -15.33 10.78 -6.42
N ASN A 190 -14.73 11.54 -5.54
CA ASN A 190 -14.39 12.95 -5.76
C ASN A 190 -12.88 13.20 -5.87
N PHE A 191 -12.07 12.12 -5.82
CA PHE A 191 -10.61 12.14 -5.88
C PHE A 191 -9.94 13.08 -4.87
N ALA A 192 -10.66 13.46 -3.81
CA ALA A 192 -10.09 14.19 -2.69
C ALA A 192 -9.29 13.24 -1.80
N TYR A 193 -8.05 13.61 -1.53
CA TYR A 193 -7.13 12.85 -0.69
C TYR A 193 -7.76 12.38 0.62
N SER A 194 -7.73 11.09 0.85
CA SER A 194 -8.26 10.49 2.07
C SER A 194 -7.64 9.10 2.30
N ASN A 195 -7.41 8.78 3.56
CA ASN A 195 -7.04 7.43 3.96
C ASN A 195 -8.28 6.63 4.36
N TYR A 196 -8.31 5.37 3.94
CA TYR A 196 -9.33 4.39 4.26
C TYR A 196 -8.73 3.18 4.95
N VAL A 197 -9.55 2.47 5.73
CA VAL A 197 -9.15 1.21 6.35
C VAL A 197 -10.22 0.16 6.08
N ALA A 198 -9.81 -0.95 5.45
CA ALA A 198 -10.65 -2.14 5.38
C ALA A 198 -10.42 -3.00 6.62
N LEU A 199 -11.50 -3.41 7.27
CA LEU A 199 -11.51 -4.15 8.52
C LEU A 199 -12.14 -5.52 8.32
N SER A 200 -11.49 -6.57 8.80
CA SER A 200 -12.08 -7.91 8.82
C SER A 200 -13.22 -8.00 9.83
N ASN A 201 -14.17 -8.91 9.61
CA ASN A 201 -15.23 -9.16 10.58
C ASN A 201 -14.72 -9.68 11.94
N LYS A 202 -13.52 -10.23 12.00
CA LYS A 202 -12.86 -10.69 13.23
C LYS A 202 -12.55 -9.53 14.16
N VAL A 203 -12.09 -8.41 13.62
CA VAL A 203 -11.71 -7.22 14.41
C VAL A 203 -12.93 -6.36 14.78
N LEU A 204 -13.99 -6.40 13.98
CA LEU A 204 -15.24 -5.69 14.27
C LEU A 204 -16.07 -6.30 15.42
N LYS A 205 -15.77 -7.55 15.81
CA LYS A 205 -16.47 -8.27 16.89
C LYS A 205 -15.77 -8.14 18.25
N LYS A 206 -14.60 -7.51 18.30
CA LYS A 206 -13.86 -7.18 19.52
C LYS A 206 -14.26 -5.81 20.06
#